data_a6ddc6fdb29e0600c233f85f1b3afd02
#
_entry.id   a6ddc6fdb29e0600c233f85f1b3afd02
#
_cell.length_a   1.000
_cell.length_b   1.000
_cell.length_c   1.000
_cell.angle_alpha   90.00
_cell.angle_beta   90.00
_cell.angle_gamma   90.00
#
_symmetry.space_group_name_H-M   'P 1'
#
loop_
_entity.id
_entity.type
_entity.pdbx_description
1 polymer ?
#
loop_
_entity_poly.entity_id
_entity_poly.type
_entity_poly.pdbx_seq_one_letter_code
_entity_poly.pdbx_strand_id
1 'polypeptide(L)'
;MQRFLKHYVAFFRLPGVPRLLSIALVARMPVGMMSLSMLLHLRELSGSFAFAGAMVGTYLVSMASTAPIQGRLIDRYGPRWVLIATGIVHPAALGLLLFAMPLHLPLTAIAPLTMAAGAFVTPISVLTRTLWRHRFEDPVQRRTAFAIDSVLIEINFTVGPAVIGLALIVGTPADAFTITWLVAAGAVPLFALSGAARYWKRATDEDRHLLGPLTERRLLVVYATSSALTFAFGMLEVGYPGFAARAGMLAFGGALLAVCSIGSAIGGLAYGGLNLAMPLERQLPRLLLAFAVPVGAHALVAVPWLLATLAFVAGLLIAPALTALSLLVTHYAPARYATEAFTWMSTCIVIGVGAGMAVGGQLVEAVGPWAAFASAGAAGVVAALVSSPLQRGRSRG
;
A
#
# COMPACT_ATOMS: atom_id res chain seq x y z
N MET A 1 -1.46 -10.16 -29.52
CA MET A 1 -2.64 -9.57 -28.83
C MET A 1 -3.80 -10.57 -28.70
N GLN A 2 -4.32 -11.18 -29.78
CA GLN A 2 -5.48 -12.10 -29.69
C GLN A 2 -5.24 -13.37 -28.84
N ARG A 3 -4.06 -14.00 -28.87
CA ARG A 3 -3.74 -15.16 -28.01
C ARG A 3 -3.68 -14.79 -26.54
N PHE A 4 -3.20 -13.59 -26.20
CA PHE A 4 -3.13 -13.05 -24.85
C PHE A 4 -4.54 -12.85 -24.28
N LEU A 5 -5.44 -12.16 -25.02
CA LEU A 5 -6.83 -11.95 -24.59
C LEU A 5 -7.58 -13.28 -24.38
N LYS A 6 -7.37 -14.27 -25.26
CA LYS A 6 -8.00 -15.60 -25.15
C LYS A 6 -7.65 -16.30 -23.83
N HIS A 7 -6.43 -16.17 -23.33
CA HIS A 7 -5.99 -16.76 -22.05
C HIS A 7 -6.74 -16.16 -20.86
N TYR A 8 -6.87 -14.83 -20.81
CA TYR A 8 -7.62 -14.15 -19.75
C TYR A 8 -9.11 -14.50 -19.81
N VAL A 9 -9.73 -14.50 -21.00
CA VAL A 9 -11.14 -14.89 -21.17
C VAL A 9 -11.36 -16.33 -20.71
N ALA A 10 -10.47 -17.25 -21.09
CA ALA A 10 -10.54 -18.63 -20.64
C ALA A 10 -10.40 -18.76 -19.12
N PHE A 11 -9.51 -17.98 -18.49
CA PHE A 11 -9.34 -17.95 -17.04
C PHE A 11 -10.60 -17.44 -16.31
N PHE A 12 -11.22 -16.38 -16.79
CA PHE A 12 -12.48 -15.86 -16.23
C PHE A 12 -13.67 -16.80 -16.41
N ARG A 13 -13.61 -17.75 -17.36
CA ARG A 13 -14.64 -18.79 -17.55
C ARG A 13 -14.50 -19.98 -16.60
N LEU A 14 -13.38 -20.09 -15.86
CA LEU A 14 -13.20 -21.17 -14.89
C LEU A 14 -14.24 -21.06 -13.76
N PRO A 15 -14.87 -22.16 -13.34
CA PRO A 15 -15.91 -22.15 -12.32
C PRO A 15 -15.44 -21.48 -11.02
N GLY A 16 -16.19 -20.51 -10.54
CA GLY A 16 -15.95 -19.81 -9.27
C GLY A 16 -14.80 -18.79 -9.30
N VAL A 17 -14.02 -18.64 -10.39
CA VAL A 17 -12.96 -17.63 -10.49
C VAL A 17 -13.50 -16.22 -10.47
N PRO A 18 -14.53 -15.83 -11.25
CA PRO A 18 -15.09 -14.48 -11.19
C PRO A 18 -15.59 -14.12 -9.81
N ARG A 19 -16.34 -15.02 -9.17
CA ARG A 19 -16.85 -14.82 -7.80
C ARG A 19 -15.72 -14.59 -6.81
N LEU A 20 -14.65 -15.39 -6.88
CA LEU A 20 -13.52 -15.27 -5.97
C LEU A 20 -12.76 -13.96 -6.18
N LEU A 21 -12.56 -13.53 -7.44
CA LEU A 21 -11.92 -12.25 -7.77
C LEU A 21 -12.75 -11.06 -7.29
N SER A 22 -14.07 -11.09 -7.49
CA SER A 22 -14.98 -10.04 -7.00
C SER A 22 -14.95 -9.95 -5.47
N ILE A 23 -15.00 -11.08 -4.78
CA ILE A 23 -14.90 -11.15 -3.32
C ILE A 23 -13.53 -10.64 -2.85
N ALA A 24 -12.44 -11.07 -3.50
CA ALA A 24 -11.10 -10.63 -3.14
C ALA A 24 -10.89 -9.13 -3.37
N LEU A 25 -11.49 -8.56 -4.44
CA LEU A 25 -11.48 -7.12 -4.69
C LEU A 25 -12.16 -6.36 -3.56
N VAL A 26 -13.43 -6.70 -3.25
CA VAL A 26 -14.21 -6.01 -2.21
C VAL A 26 -13.59 -6.19 -0.83
N ALA A 27 -13.11 -7.40 -0.49
CA ALA A 27 -12.49 -7.66 0.80
C ALA A 27 -11.16 -6.90 1.03
N ARG A 28 -10.49 -6.46 -0.04
CA ARG A 28 -9.27 -5.63 0.03
C ARG A 28 -9.54 -4.14 0.00
N MET A 29 -10.74 -3.69 -0.42
CA MET A 29 -11.08 -2.27 -0.52
C MET A 29 -10.75 -1.46 0.75
N PRO A 30 -10.94 -1.98 1.98
CA PRO A 30 -10.59 -1.24 3.19
C PRO A 30 -9.13 -0.76 3.21
N VAL A 31 -8.19 -1.54 2.67
CA VAL A 31 -6.77 -1.17 2.66
C VAL A 31 -6.53 0.10 1.83
N GLY A 32 -7.16 0.23 0.67
CA GLY A 32 -7.05 1.42 -0.18
C GLY A 32 -7.83 2.64 0.33
N MET A 33 -8.85 2.43 1.16
CA MET A 33 -9.70 3.49 1.71
C MET A 33 -9.15 4.03 3.05
N MET A 34 -8.43 3.20 3.80
CA MET A 34 -8.13 3.40 5.23
C MET A 34 -7.29 4.65 5.50
N SER A 35 -6.17 4.82 4.79
CA SER A 35 -5.23 5.92 5.07
C SER A 35 -5.93 7.28 5.00
N LEU A 36 -6.68 7.54 3.93
CA LEU A 36 -7.36 8.82 3.74
C LEU A 36 -8.54 9.01 4.70
N SER A 37 -9.42 8.00 4.83
CA SER A 37 -10.62 8.11 5.67
C SER A 37 -10.26 8.25 7.16
N MET A 38 -9.31 7.45 7.64
CA MET A 38 -8.82 7.53 9.02
C MET A 38 -8.10 8.85 9.29
N LEU A 39 -7.25 9.32 8.37
CA LEU A 39 -6.56 10.60 8.50
C LEU A 39 -7.55 11.75 8.70
N LEU A 40 -8.55 11.83 7.84
CA LEU A 40 -9.52 12.92 7.88
C LEU A 40 -10.45 12.84 9.09
N HIS A 41 -10.90 11.64 9.46
CA HIS A 41 -11.71 11.42 10.65
C HIS A 41 -10.95 11.78 11.95
N LEU A 42 -9.70 11.31 12.08
CA LEU A 42 -8.89 11.63 13.27
C LEU A 42 -8.46 13.09 13.31
N ARG A 43 -8.28 13.73 12.16
CA ARG A 43 -8.08 15.19 12.08
C ARG A 43 -9.32 15.95 12.56
N GLU A 44 -10.52 15.51 12.15
CA GLU A 44 -11.79 16.12 12.63
C GLU A 44 -11.93 15.97 14.14
N LEU A 45 -11.59 14.79 14.69
CA LEU A 45 -11.63 14.48 16.11
C LEU A 45 -10.65 15.34 16.94
N SER A 46 -9.40 15.51 16.46
CA SER A 46 -8.30 16.11 17.22
C SER A 46 -8.00 17.56 16.84
N GLY A 47 -8.48 18.03 15.70
CA GLY A 47 -8.11 19.31 15.10
C GLY A 47 -6.71 19.33 14.48
N SER A 48 -5.94 18.21 14.52
CA SER A 48 -4.51 18.15 14.20
C SER A 48 -4.17 17.13 13.11
N PHE A 49 -3.51 17.58 12.05
CA PHE A 49 -2.91 16.71 11.05
C PHE A 49 -1.68 15.95 11.59
N ALA A 50 -0.93 16.57 12.52
CA ALA A 50 0.20 15.90 13.16
C ALA A 50 -0.26 14.68 13.96
N PHE A 51 -1.31 14.83 14.77
CA PHE A 51 -1.91 13.72 15.51
C PHE A 51 -2.48 12.67 14.56
N ALA A 52 -3.29 13.07 13.60
CA ALA A 52 -3.93 12.15 12.67
C ALA A 52 -2.89 11.36 11.84
N GLY A 53 -1.88 12.03 11.29
CA GLY A 53 -0.79 11.39 10.54
C GLY A 53 0.02 10.42 11.39
N ALA A 54 0.32 10.78 12.66
CA ALA A 54 1.00 9.88 13.59
C ALA A 54 0.16 8.63 13.91
N MET A 55 -1.15 8.77 14.06
CA MET A 55 -2.04 7.65 14.33
C MET A 55 -2.19 6.72 13.12
N VAL A 56 -2.33 7.27 11.91
CA VAL A 56 -2.33 6.45 10.68
C VAL A 56 -0.97 5.77 10.48
N GLY A 57 0.13 6.48 10.77
CA GLY A 57 1.47 5.88 10.80
C GLY A 57 1.56 4.69 11.77
N THR A 58 1.01 4.85 12.99
CA THR A 58 0.94 3.77 13.99
C THR A 58 0.13 2.57 13.49
N TYR A 59 -1.02 2.82 12.84
CA TYR A 59 -1.83 1.78 12.19
C TYR A 59 -1.02 1.00 11.16
N LEU A 60 -0.33 1.68 10.24
CA LEU A 60 0.44 1.06 9.16
C LEU A 60 1.65 0.28 9.69
N VAL A 61 2.39 0.85 10.65
CA VAL A 61 3.53 0.17 11.29
C VAL A 61 3.07 -1.08 12.04
N SER A 62 1.95 -1.02 12.76
CA SER A 62 1.37 -2.16 13.45
C SER A 62 0.94 -3.26 12.46
N MET A 63 0.31 -2.88 11.36
CA MET A 63 -0.05 -3.80 10.28
C MET A 63 1.18 -4.50 9.69
N ALA A 64 2.23 -3.75 9.39
CA ALA A 64 3.47 -4.30 8.82
C ALA A 64 4.18 -5.24 9.79
N SER A 65 4.24 -4.88 11.08
CA SER A 65 4.94 -5.65 12.11
C SER A 65 4.23 -6.97 12.43
N THR A 66 2.90 -7.01 12.34
CA THR A 66 2.12 -8.21 12.65
C THR A 66 1.87 -9.12 11.45
N ALA A 67 2.01 -8.63 10.22
CA ALA A 67 1.81 -9.43 9.00
C ALA A 67 2.64 -10.73 8.96
N PRO A 68 3.94 -10.75 9.31
CA PRO A 68 4.72 -12.00 9.36
C PRO A 68 4.22 -12.97 10.44
N ILE A 69 3.76 -12.45 11.58
CA ILE A 69 3.22 -13.25 12.69
C ILE A 69 1.91 -13.90 12.25
N GLN A 70 1.01 -13.14 11.64
CA GLN A 70 -0.25 -13.66 11.09
C GLN A 70 0.02 -14.72 10.00
N GLY A 71 0.99 -14.51 9.12
CA GLY A 71 1.40 -15.47 8.10
C GLY A 71 1.82 -16.81 8.73
N ARG A 72 2.67 -16.78 9.76
CA ARG A 72 3.11 -17.98 10.50
C ARG A 72 1.96 -18.70 11.21
N LEU A 73 1.05 -17.95 11.83
CA LEU A 73 -0.12 -18.51 12.48
C LEU A 73 -1.03 -19.22 11.47
N ILE A 74 -1.19 -18.63 10.27
CA ILE A 74 -1.92 -19.24 9.16
C ILE A 74 -1.22 -20.53 8.72
N ASP A 75 0.09 -20.51 8.50
CA ASP A 75 0.85 -21.70 8.05
C ASP A 75 0.81 -22.81 9.07
N ARG A 76 0.88 -22.51 10.37
CA ARG A 76 0.92 -23.50 11.46
C ARG A 76 -0.45 -24.03 11.87
N TYR A 77 -1.43 -23.14 12.03
CA TYR A 77 -2.74 -23.48 12.61
C TYR A 77 -3.90 -23.39 11.63
N GLY A 78 -3.64 -22.91 10.41
CA GLY A 78 -4.67 -22.65 9.41
C GLY A 78 -5.27 -21.26 9.50
N PRO A 79 -5.96 -20.81 8.42
CA PRO A 79 -6.47 -19.44 8.32
C PRO A 79 -7.64 -19.14 9.28
N ARG A 80 -8.34 -20.17 9.78
CA ARG A 80 -9.58 -20.01 10.53
C ARG A 80 -9.45 -19.09 11.75
N TRP A 81 -8.46 -19.34 12.61
CA TRP A 81 -8.30 -18.57 13.85
C TRP A 81 -7.84 -17.15 13.60
N VAL A 82 -6.98 -16.95 12.60
CA VAL A 82 -6.53 -15.61 12.19
C VAL A 82 -7.72 -14.84 11.61
N LEU A 83 -8.54 -15.44 10.75
CA LEU A 83 -9.74 -14.81 10.20
C LEU A 83 -10.75 -14.43 11.29
N ILE A 84 -10.97 -15.29 12.29
CA ILE A 84 -11.87 -14.97 13.41
C ILE A 84 -11.32 -13.79 14.22
N ALA A 85 -10.05 -13.85 14.63
CA ALA A 85 -9.45 -12.81 15.45
C ALA A 85 -9.43 -11.47 14.71
N THR A 86 -8.97 -11.45 13.44
CA THR A 86 -8.91 -10.22 12.64
C THR A 86 -10.31 -9.72 12.27
N GLY A 87 -11.26 -10.62 12.00
CA GLY A 87 -12.64 -10.27 11.66
C GLY A 87 -13.45 -9.71 12.83
N ILE A 88 -12.99 -9.87 14.07
CA ILE A 88 -13.62 -9.29 15.26
C ILE A 88 -12.86 -8.05 15.72
N VAL A 89 -11.55 -8.17 15.96
CA VAL A 89 -10.76 -7.11 16.59
C VAL A 89 -10.60 -5.90 15.69
N HIS A 90 -10.30 -6.11 14.40
CA HIS A 90 -10.12 -5.02 13.45
C HIS A 90 -11.36 -4.12 13.32
N PRO A 91 -12.55 -4.64 12.96
CA PRO A 91 -13.74 -3.79 12.86
C PRO A 91 -14.22 -3.27 14.22
N ALA A 92 -14.00 -3.97 15.33
CA ALA A 92 -14.32 -3.46 16.66
C ALA A 92 -13.46 -2.25 17.03
N ALA A 93 -12.14 -2.33 16.78
CA ALA A 93 -11.24 -1.20 17.01
C ALA A 93 -11.55 0.00 16.12
N LEU A 94 -11.87 -0.22 14.84
CA LEU A 94 -12.31 0.84 13.93
C LEU A 94 -13.66 1.45 14.36
N GLY A 95 -14.60 0.63 14.82
CA GLY A 95 -15.89 1.11 15.36
C GLY A 95 -15.70 1.96 16.62
N LEU A 96 -14.80 1.57 17.53
CA LEU A 96 -14.46 2.39 18.70
C LEU A 96 -13.79 3.71 18.29
N LEU A 97 -12.96 3.72 17.24
CA LEU A 97 -12.41 4.97 16.70
C LEU A 97 -13.49 5.85 16.07
N LEU A 98 -14.42 5.28 15.33
CA LEU A 98 -15.54 6.00 14.71
C LEU A 98 -16.42 6.67 15.76
N PHE A 99 -16.72 5.95 16.84
CA PHE A 99 -17.56 6.45 17.94
C PHE A 99 -16.75 7.12 19.07
N ALA A 100 -15.47 7.42 18.86
CA ALA A 100 -14.62 8.03 19.89
C ALA A 100 -15.17 9.38 20.37
N MET A 101 -15.69 10.22 19.45
CA MET A 101 -16.25 11.53 19.78
C MET A 101 -17.53 11.42 20.61
N PRO A 102 -18.58 10.69 20.20
CA PRO A 102 -19.79 10.52 21.02
C PRO A 102 -19.53 9.75 22.33
N LEU A 103 -18.49 8.88 22.37
CA LEU A 103 -18.10 8.17 23.59
C LEU A 103 -17.16 8.96 24.50
N HIS A 104 -16.80 10.20 24.13
CA HIS A 104 -15.90 11.08 24.89
C HIS A 104 -14.56 10.39 25.21
N LEU A 105 -14.02 9.57 24.30
CA LEU A 105 -12.75 8.88 24.54
C LEU A 105 -11.58 9.87 24.58
N PRO A 106 -10.67 9.72 25.55
CA PRO A 106 -9.48 10.57 25.61
C PRO A 106 -8.56 10.27 24.41
N LEU A 107 -7.83 11.29 23.93
CA LEU A 107 -6.89 11.14 22.81
C LEU A 107 -5.83 10.05 23.06
N THR A 108 -5.50 9.80 24.34
CA THR A 108 -4.58 8.72 24.75
C THR A 108 -5.12 7.32 24.44
N ALA A 109 -6.45 7.16 24.33
CA ALA A 109 -7.06 5.88 23.94
C ALA A 109 -7.01 5.63 22.42
N ILE A 110 -6.81 6.67 21.60
CA ILE A 110 -6.78 6.57 20.15
C ILE A 110 -5.56 5.77 19.67
N ALA A 111 -4.38 5.98 20.27
CA ALA A 111 -3.16 5.27 19.88
C ALA A 111 -3.26 3.75 20.06
N PRO A 112 -3.67 3.17 21.19
CA PRO A 112 -3.85 1.73 21.32
C PRO A 112 -4.97 1.19 20.42
N LEU A 113 -6.02 1.96 20.14
CA LEU A 113 -7.07 1.55 19.19
C LEU A 113 -6.56 1.49 17.74
N THR A 114 -5.82 2.49 17.28
CA THR A 114 -5.20 2.48 15.96
C THR A 114 -4.17 1.38 15.83
N MET A 115 -3.39 1.13 16.90
CA MET A 115 -2.44 0.02 16.94
C MET A 115 -3.14 -1.34 16.85
N ALA A 116 -4.23 -1.56 17.60
CA ALA A 116 -5.04 -2.76 17.53
C ALA A 116 -5.70 -2.92 16.15
N ALA A 117 -6.29 -1.85 15.60
CA ALA A 117 -6.86 -1.86 14.27
C ALA A 117 -5.81 -2.28 13.22
N GLY A 118 -4.60 -1.72 13.26
CA GLY A 118 -3.52 -2.08 12.34
C GLY A 118 -3.03 -3.52 12.54
N ALA A 119 -2.77 -3.91 13.79
CA ALA A 119 -2.24 -5.24 14.13
C ALA A 119 -3.18 -6.39 13.70
N PHE A 120 -4.47 -6.15 13.65
CA PHE A 120 -5.48 -7.15 13.29
C PHE A 120 -6.07 -6.95 11.88
N VAL A 121 -5.40 -6.22 10.99
CA VAL A 121 -5.79 -6.19 9.57
C VAL A 121 -5.73 -7.60 9.00
N THR A 122 -6.82 -8.00 8.34
CA THR A 122 -6.90 -9.34 7.75
C THR A 122 -5.97 -9.45 6.54
N PRO A 123 -5.08 -10.47 6.48
CA PRO A 123 -4.10 -10.62 5.40
C PRO A 123 -4.71 -11.23 4.13
N ILE A 124 -5.76 -10.59 3.58
CA ILE A 124 -6.53 -11.08 2.42
C ILE A 124 -5.62 -11.36 1.22
N SER A 125 -4.64 -10.51 0.97
CA SER A 125 -3.69 -10.69 -0.15
C SER A 125 -2.86 -11.96 0.00
N VAL A 126 -2.38 -12.26 1.21
CA VAL A 126 -1.62 -13.48 1.50
C VAL A 126 -2.50 -14.70 1.32
N LEU A 127 -3.71 -14.68 1.88
CA LEU A 127 -4.67 -15.78 1.78
C LEU A 127 -5.08 -16.05 0.33
N THR A 128 -5.33 -15.01 -0.46
CA THR A 128 -5.70 -15.14 -1.87
C THR A 128 -4.54 -15.71 -2.70
N ARG A 129 -3.31 -15.25 -2.48
CA ARG A 129 -2.12 -15.79 -3.17
C ARG A 129 -1.86 -17.25 -2.82
N THR A 130 -2.03 -17.62 -1.55
CA THR A 130 -1.92 -19.02 -1.11
C THR A 130 -2.99 -19.88 -1.79
N LEU A 131 -4.22 -19.38 -1.90
CA LEU A 131 -5.31 -20.05 -2.61
C LEU A 131 -4.97 -20.25 -4.10
N TRP A 132 -4.47 -19.24 -4.80
CA TRP A 132 -4.07 -19.37 -6.21
C TRP A 132 -3.00 -20.44 -6.39
N ARG A 133 -2.02 -20.49 -5.48
CA ARG A 133 -0.93 -21.48 -5.48
C ARG A 133 -1.46 -22.91 -5.36
N HIS A 134 -2.48 -23.14 -4.54
CA HIS A 134 -3.02 -24.47 -4.29
C HIS A 134 -4.15 -24.88 -5.25
N ARG A 135 -4.86 -23.91 -5.82
CA ARG A 135 -5.97 -24.15 -6.73
C ARG A 135 -5.51 -24.49 -8.16
N PHE A 136 -4.43 -23.85 -8.61
CA PHE A 136 -3.93 -24.01 -9.97
C PHE A 136 -2.60 -24.75 -9.98
N GLU A 137 -2.62 -26.02 -10.44
CA GLU A 137 -1.42 -26.81 -10.68
C GLU A 137 -0.72 -26.39 -11.96
N ASP A 138 -1.48 -25.98 -12.99
CA ASP A 138 -0.95 -25.47 -14.24
C ASP A 138 -0.20 -24.13 -14.03
N PRO A 139 1.10 -24.07 -14.37
CA PRO A 139 1.91 -22.86 -14.22
C PRO A 139 1.38 -21.64 -14.97
N VAL A 140 0.70 -21.85 -16.12
CA VAL A 140 0.15 -20.76 -16.94
C VAL A 140 -1.06 -20.14 -16.24
N GLN A 141 -2.01 -20.96 -15.76
CA GLN A 141 -3.18 -20.49 -15.01
C GLN A 141 -2.76 -19.80 -13.72
N ARG A 142 -1.79 -20.37 -13.01
CA ARG A 142 -1.26 -19.79 -11.77
C ARG A 142 -0.62 -18.41 -12.02
N ARG A 143 0.18 -18.28 -13.09
CA ARG A 143 0.77 -16.99 -13.48
C ARG A 143 -0.31 -15.96 -13.82
N THR A 144 -1.36 -16.36 -14.56
CA THR A 144 -2.50 -15.51 -14.88
C THR A 144 -3.23 -15.05 -13.62
N ALA A 145 -3.47 -15.96 -12.66
CA ALA A 145 -4.09 -15.63 -11.38
C ALA A 145 -3.28 -14.57 -10.60
N PHE A 146 -1.96 -14.72 -10.52
CA PHE A 146 -1.10 -13.73 -9.85
C PHE A 146 -1.05 -12.38 -10.57
N ALA A 147 -1.08 -12.38 -11.90
CA ALA A 147 -1.13 -11.15 -12.68
C ALA A 147 -2.42 -10.37 -12.42
N ILE A 148 -3.57 -11.07 -12.43
CA ILE A 148 -4.88 -10.45 -12.11
C ILE A 148 -4.89 -9.97 -10.64
N ASP A 149 -4.34 -10.74 -9.71
CA ASP A 149 -4.24 -10.35 -8.30
C ASP A 149 -3.48 -9.04 -8.11
N SER A 150 -2.40 -8.83 -8.86
CA SER A 150 -1.67 -7.56 -8.86
C SER A 150 -2.49 -6.40 -9.40
N VAL A 151 -3.26 -6.61 -10.47
CA VAL A 151 -4.18 -5.60 -11.02
C VAL A 151 -5.26 -5.23 -10.00
N LEU A 152 -5.81 -6.21 -9.24
CA LEU A 152 -6.79 -5.93 -8.19
C LEU A 152 -6.21 -5.04 -7.08
N ILE A 153 -4.93 -5.17 -6.76
CA ILE A 153 -4.25 -4.32 -5.79
C ILE A 153 -4.19 -2.87 -6.30
N GLU A 154 -3.81 -2.68 -7.57
CA GLU A 154 -3.77 -1.33 -8.18
C GLU A 154 -5.17 -0.69 -8.24
N ILE A 155 -6.20 -1.47 -8.57
CA ILE A 155 -7.58 -1.01 -8.54
C ILE A 155 -7.95 -0.51 -7.13
N ASN A 156 -7.58 -1.21 -6.07
CA ASN A 156 -7.88 -0.80 -4.70
C ASN A 156 -7.23 0.53 -4.32
N PHE A 157 -5.97 0.74 -4.70
CA PHE A 157 -5.27 1.99 -4.43
C PHE A 157 -5.75 3.16 -5.30
N THR A 158 -6.37 2.88 -6.44
CA THR A 158 -6.98 3.91 -7.28
C THR A 158 -8.41 4.24 -6.84
N VAL A 159 -9.24 3.20 -6.66
CA VAL A 159 -10.66 3.35 -6.35
C VAL A 159 -10.89 3.74 -4.89
N GLY A 160 -10.06 3.23 -3.96
CA GLY A 160 -10.21 3.51 -2.53
C GLY A 160 -10.26 5.01 -2.21
N PRO A 161 -9.21 5.79 -2.52
CA PRO A 161 -9.21 7.24 -2.29
C PRO A 161 -10.29 7.97 -3.07
N ALA A 162 -10.66 7.50 -4.28
CA ALA A 162 -11.73 8.08 -5.08
C ALA A 162 -13.12 7.93 -4.41
N VAL A 163 -13.40 6.74 -3.84
CA VAL A 163 -14.63 6.49 -3.08
C VAL A 163 -14.71 7.41 -1.86
N ILE A 164 -13.61 7.59 -1.13
CA ILE A 164 -13.56 8.51 0.02
C ILE A 164 -13.74 9.96 -0.45
N GLY A 165 -13.09 10.38 -1.54
CA GLY A 165 -13.28 11.71 -2.12
C GLY A 165 -14.74 11.97 -2.52
N LEU A 166 -15.41 10.99 -3.15
CA LEU A 166 -16.83 11.09 -3.50
C LEU A 166 -17.73 11.17 -2.25
N ALA A 167 -17.45 10.37 -1.22
CA ALA A 167 -18.19 10.42 0.04
C ALA A 167 -18.10 11.81 0.70
N LEU A 168 -16.96 12.47 0.59
CA LEU A 168 -16.74 13.82 1.14
C LEU A 168 -17.41 14.95 0.34
N ILE A 169 -17.92 14.69 -0.86
CA ILE A 169 -18.73 15.69 -1.60
C ILE A 169 -20.10 15.90 -0.94
N VAL A 170 -20.67 14.83 -0.39
CA VAL A 170 -22.04 14.84 0.15
C VAL A 170 -22.10 14.60 1.66
N GLY A 171 -20.98 14.24 2.29
CA GLY A 171 -20.93 13.86 3.70
C GLY A 171 -19.69 14.42 4.42
N THR A 172 -19.52 13.94 5.63
CA THR A 172 -18.45 14.33 6.56
C THR A 172 -17.29 13.32 6.54
N PRO A 173 -16.11 13.63 7.12
CA PRO A 173 -15.05 12.66 7.37
C PRO A 173 -15.51 11.43 8.16
N ALA A 174 -16.44 11.61 9.11
CA ALA A 174 -17.04 10.50 9.86
C ALA A 174 -17.87 9.58 8.96
N ASP A 175 -18.63 10.13 7.99
CA ASP A 175 -19.39 9.33 7.01
C ASP A 175 -18.44 8.53 6.11
N ALA A 176 -17.37 9.16 5.62
CA ALA A 176 -16.34 8.49 4.82
C ALA A 176 -15.63 7.37 5.58
N PHE A 177 -15.35 7.59 6.87
CA PHE A 177 -14.78 6.56 7.73
C PHE A 177 -15.80 5.46 8.06
N THR A 178 -17.10 5.78 8.20
CA THR A 178 -18.19 4.82 8.36
C THR A 178 -18.27 3.87 7.18
N ILE A 179 -18.19 4.38 5.95
CA ILE A 179 -18.15 3.53 4.74
C ILE A 179 -16.95 2.57 4.81
N THR A 180 -15.77 3.07 5.16
CA THR A 180 -14.56 2.24 5.31
C THR A 180 -14.74 1.16 6.38
N TRP A 181 -15.31 1.52 7.53
CA TRP A 181 -15.61 0.61 8.62
C TRP A 181 -16.60 -0.49 8.22
N LEU A 182 -17.69 -0.15 7.53
CA LEU A 182 -18.68 -1.12 7.05
C LEU A 182 -18.07 -2.12 6.06
N VAL A 183 -17.27 -1.63 5.11
CA VAL A 183 -16.56 -2.50 4.15
C VAL A 183 -15.55 -3.38 4.87
N ALA A 184 -14.82 -2.86 5.86
CA ALA A 184 -13.88 -3.63 6.67
C ALA A 184 -14.59 -4.70 7.52
N ALA A 185 -15.71 -4.37 8.14
CA ALA A 185 -16.51 -5.32 8.91
C ALA A 185 -17.08 -6.45 8.04
N GLY A 186 -17.45 -6.13 6.78
CA GLY A 186 -17.93 -7.11 5.80
C GLY A 186 -16.82 -7.94 5.14
N ALA A 187 -15.56 -7.51 5.18
CA ALA A 187 -14.45 -8.11 4.42
C ALA A 187 -14.21 -9.58 4.81
N VAL A 188 -14.12 -9.89 6.10
CA VAL A 188 -13.85 -11.26 6.58
C VAL A 188 -15.03 -12.20 6.35
N PRO A 189 -16.27 -11.87 6.73
CA PRO A 189 -17.44 -12.67 6.39
C PRO A 189 -17.55 -12.95 4.89
N LEU A 190 -17.39 -11.93 4.06
CA LEU A 190 -17.44 -12.05 2.61
C LEU A 190 -16.35 -12.99 2.09
N PHE A 191 -15.11 -12.85 2.60
CA PHE A 191 -14.00 -13.71 2.21
C PHE A 191 -14.21 -15.16 2.67
N ALA A 192 -14.77 -15.39 3.84
CA ALA A 192 -15.11 -16.73 4.34
C ALA A 192 -16.13 -17.43 3.43
N LEU A 193 -17.11 -16.69 2.88
CA LEU A 193 -18.08 -17.20 1.91
C LEU A 193 -17.48 -17.57 0.55
N SER A 194 -16.26 -17.13 0.25
CA SER A 194 -15.55 -17.48 -0.99
C SER A 194 -15.16 -18.96 -1.08
N GLY A 195 -15.14 -19.66 0.03
CA GLY A 195 -14.62 -21.03 0.14
C GLY A 195 -13.09 -21.10 0.04
N ALA A 196 -12.39 -19.97 0.07
CA ALA A 196 -10.93 -19.88 -0.05
C ALA A 196 -10.22 -20.75 1.01
N ALA A 197 -10.76 -20.81 2.21
CA ALA A 197 -10.20 -21.61 3.31
C ALA A 197 -10.18 -23.14 3.03
N ARG A 198 -11.02 -23.63 2.10
CA ARG A 198 -11.07 -25.06 1.74
C ARG A 198 -9.85 -25.53 0.96
N TYR A 199 -9.14 -24.62 0.29
CA TYR A 199 -7.96 -24.95 -0.51
C TYR A 199 -6.65 -24.81 0.29
N TRP A 200 -6.75 -24.46 1.59
CA TRP A 200 -5.56 -24.34 2.41
C TRP A 200 -4.98 -25.73 2.71
N LYS A 201 -3.68 -25.88 2.51
CA LYS A 201 -2.91 -27.09 2.89
C LYS A 201 -1.85 -26.65 3.89
N ARG A 202 -1.66 -27.44 4.94
CA ARG A 202 -0.62 -27.18 5.95
C ARG A 202 0.76 -27.20 5.28
N ALA A 203 1.56 -26.17 5.53
CA ALA A 203 2.94 -26.16 5.06
C ALA A 203 3.76 -27.21 5.84
N THR A 204 4.61 -27.95 5.14
CA THR A 204 5.63 -28.77 5.78
C THR A 204 6.67 -27.83 6.40
N ASP A 205 7.02 -28.10 7.67
CA ASP A 205 8.00 -27.33 8.44
C ASP A 205 9.38 -27.44 7.73
N GLU A 206 9.73 -26.42 6.94
CA GLU A 206 11.12 -26.16 6.56
C GLU A 206 11.63 -25.07 7.51
N ASP A 207 12.78 -25.31 8.13
CA ASP A 207 13.49 -24.35 8.99
C ASP A 207 13.82 -23.07 8.20
N ARG A 208 12.94 -22.08 8.27
CA ARG A 208 13.08 -20.80 7.60
C ARG A 208 13.61 -19.76 8.57
N HIS A 209 14.85 -19.34 8.37
CA HIS A 209 15.43 -18.19 9.07
C HIS A 209 14.88 -16.89 8.49
N LEU A 210 13.95 -16.23 9.20
CA LEU A 210 13.34 -14.95 8.78
C LEU A 210 14.35 -13.82 8.52
N LEU A 211 15.54 -13.91 9.11
CA LEU A 211 16.57 -12.89 8.96
C LEU A 211 17.54 -13.19 7.80
N GLY A 212 17.37 -14.33 7.11
CA GLY A 212 18.24 -14.71 6.00
C GLY A 212 18.43 -13.64 4.92
N PRO A 213 17.35 -13.01 4.42
CA PRO A 213 17.49 -11.93 3.42
C PRO A 213 18.18 -10.68 3.93
N LEU A 214 18.21 -10.43 5.24
CA LEU A 214 18.85 -9.25 5.83
C LEU A 214 20.38 -9.37 5.90
N THR A 215 20.94 -10.54 5.63
CA THR A 215 22.39 -10.74 5.56
C THR A 215 22.98 -10.26 4.23
N GLU A 216 22.14 -10.11 3.19
CA GLU A 216 22.58 -9.66 1.87
C GLU A 216 22.60 -8.14 1.80
N ARG A 217 23.79 -7.53 1.75
CA ARG A 217 23.98 -6.07 1.76
C ARG A 217 23.23 -5.36 0.62
N ARG A 218 23.12 -5.97 -0.56
CA ARG A 218 22.41 -5.37 -1.71
C ARG A 218 20.89 -5.33 -1.45
N LEU A 219 20.34 -6.36 -0.81
CA LEU A 219 18.93 -6.36 -0.40
C LEU A 219 18.63 -5.27 0.63
N LEU A 220 19.54 -5.03 1.59
CA LEU A 220 19.38 -3.92 2.55
C LEU A 220 19.30 -2.57 1.85
N VAL A 221 20.13 -2.34 0.81
CA VAL A 221 20.06 -1.11 0.00
C VAL A 221 18.71 -1.02 -0.73
N VAL A 222 18.22 -2.12 -1.31
CA VAL A 222 16.91 -2.15 -1.98
C VAL A 222 15.78 -1.85 -0.99
N TYR A 223 15.81 -2.43 0.22
CA TYR A 223 14.82 -2.18 1.27
C TYR A 223 14.84 -0.74 1.76
N ALA A 224 16.03 -0.19 2.04
CA ALA A 224 16.19 1.21 2.44
C ALA A 224 15.70 2.17 1.33
N THR A 225 16.00 1.87 0.07
CA THR A 225 15.50 2.64 -1.08
C THR A 225 13.98 2.56 -1.20
N SER A 226 13.39 1.37 -1.01
CA SER A 226 11.93 1.18 -1.00
C SER A 226 11.27 2.01 0.10
N SER A 227 11.82 1.96 1.32
CA SER A 227 11.32 2.76 2.44
C SER A 227 11.43 4.26 2.17
N ALA A 228 12.53 4.75 1.59
CA ALA A 228 12.72 6.17 1.30
C ALA A 228 11.76 6.66 0.21
N LEU A 229 11.52 5.87 -0.84
CA LEU A 229 10.53 6.18 -1.88
C LEU A 229 9.12 6.25 -1.29
N THR A 230 8.75 5.25 -0.50
CA THR A 230 7.39 5.17 0.07
C THR A 230 7.19 6.13 1.24
N PHE A 231 8.25 6.56 1.92
CA PHE A 231 8.22 7.68 2.85
C PHE A 231 7.82 8.99 2.15
N ALA A 232 8.39 9.27 0.97
CA ALA A 232 7.97 10.39 0.14
C ALA A 232 6.47 10.27 -0.23
N PHE A 233 6.01 9.08 -0.62
CA PHE A 233 4.60 8.84 -0.92
C PHE A 233 3.70 9.06 0.30
N GLY A 234 4.08 8.58 1.48
CA GLY A 234 3.34 8.83 2.74
C GLY A 234 3.19 10.33 3.06
N MET A 235 4.20 11.14 2.76
CA MET A 235 4.10 12.60 2.89
C MET A 235 3.07 13.20 1.91
N LEU A 236 2.96 12.66 0.68
CA LEU A 236 1.94 13.09 -0.29
C LEU A 236 0.53 12.69 0.18
N GLU A 237 0.37 11.51 0.81
CA GLU A 237 -0.92 11.06 1.36
C GLU A 237 -1.49 12.01 2.43
N VAL A 238 -0.66 12.77 3.13
CA VAL A 238 -1.09 13.82 4.07
C VAL A 238 -1.05 15.20 3.43
N GLY A 239 -0.09 15.45 2.56
CA GLY A 239 0.10 16.74 1.88
C GLY A 239 -1.10 17.11 1.00
N TYR A 240 -1.63 16.16 0.22
CA TYR A 240 -2.80 16.41 -0.64
C TYR A 240 -4.07 16.74 0.15
N PRO A 241 -4.49 15.97 1.17
CA PRO A 241 -5.60 16.36 2.04
C PRO A 241 -5.35 17.66 2.79
N GLY A 242 -4.10 17.91 3.23
CA GLY A 242 -3.70 19.15 3.88
C GLY A 242 -3.86 20.37 2.97
N PHE A 243 -3.46 20.27 1.72
CA PHE A 243 -3.69 21.30 0.69
C PHE A 243 -5.20 21.52 0.45
N ALA A 244 -5.94 20.43 0.22
CA ALA A 244 -7.37 20.48 -0.05
C ALA A 244 -8.15 21.09 1.12
N ALA A 245 -7.78 20.78 2.37
CA ALA A 245 -8.41 21.36 3.55
C ALA A 245 -8.17 22.86 3.66
N ARG A 246 -6.95 23.34 3.37
CA ARG A 246 -6.67 24.80 3.36
C ARG A 246 -7.38 25.55 2.22
N ALA A 247 -7.61 24.87 1.11
CA ALA A 247 -8.35 25.43 -0.04
C ALA A 247 -9.87 25.36 0.14
N GLY A 248 -10.40 24.79 1.23
CA GLY A 248 -11.83 24.59 1.46
C GLY A 248 -12.47 23.53 0.56
N MET A 249 -11.65 22.66 -0.08
CA MET A 249 -12.08 21.66 -1.05
C MET A 249 -11.68 20.26 -0.59
N LEU A 250 -12.14 19.81 0.58
CA LEU A 250 -11.65 18.60 1.24
C LEU A 250 -11.71 17.34 0.35
N ALA A 251 -12.77 17.18 -0.44
CA ALA A 251 -12.94 16.08 -1.38
C ALA A 251 -11.82 16.03 -2.45
N PHE A 252 -11.22 17.18 -2.79
CA PHE A 252 -10.15 17.27 -3.77
C PHE A 252 -8.88 16.52 -3.34
N GLY A 253 -8.66 16.36 -2.04
CA GLY A 253 -7.55 15.53 -1.51
C GLY A 253 -7.61 14.08 -1.99
N GLY A 254 -8.81 13.49 -1.96
CA GLY A 254 -9.04 12.14 -2.52
C GLY A 254 -8.86 12.09 -4.04
N ALA A 255 -9.30 13.13 -4.76
CA ALA A 255 -9.11 13.23 -6.20
C ALA A 255 -7.62 13.31 -6.59
N LEU A 256 -6.80 14.06 -5.84
CA LEU A 256 -5.34 14.12 -6.07
C LEU A 256 -4.67 12.77 -5.89
N LEU A 257 -5.04 12.01 -4.84
CA LEU A 257 -4.54 10.65 -4.62
C LEU A 257 -4.97 9.71 -5.75
N ALA A 258 -6.24 9.79 -6.19
CA ALA A 258 -6.73 8.98 -7.30
C ALA A 258 -6.01 9.30 -8.62
N VAL A 259 -5.79 10.58 -8.93
CA VAL A 259 -5.04 11.03 -10.12
C VAL A 259 -3.60 10.54 -10.08
N CYS A 260 -2.94 10.61 -8.92
CA CYS A 260 -1.60 10.07 -8.72
C CYS A 260 -1.56 8.55 -8.97
N SER A 261 -2.55 7.80 -8.44
CA SER A 261 -2.66 6.35 -8.64
C SER A 261 -2.94 5.97 -10.10
N ILE A 262 -3.78 6.74 -10.81
CA ILE A 262 -4.00 6.56 -12.26
C ILE A 262 -2.67 6.76 -13.01
N GLY A 263 -1.92 7.80 -12.68
CA GLY A 263 -0.57 8.02 -13.23
C GLY A 263 0.32 6.81 -12.99
N SER A 264 0.33 6.28 -11.75
CA SER A 264 1.13 5.10 -11.37
C SER A 264 0.75 3.86 -12.20
N ALA A 265 -0.52 3.58 -12.36
CA ALA A 265 -0.99 2.46 -13.18
C ALA A 265 -0.54 2.60 -14.65
N ILE A 266 -0.71 3.78 -15.25
CA ILE A 266 -0.27 4.06 -16.62
C ILE A 266 1.25 3.93 -16.75
N GLY A 267 2.01 4.52 -15.83
CA GLY A 267 3.47 4.45 -15.81
C GLY A 267 3.99 3.02 -15.66
N GLY A 268 3.37 2.24 -14.78
CA GLY A 268 3.70 0.82 -14.58
C GLY A 268 3.46 -0.02 -15.83
N LEU A 269 2.31 0.15 -16.49
CA LEU A 269 1.98 -0.54 -17.75
C LEU A 269 2.95 -0.13 -18.87
N ALA A 270 3.25 1.15 -19.01
CA ALA A 270 4.21 1.65 -19.99
C ALA A 270 5.62 1.08 -19.73
N TYR A 271 6.09 1.12 -18.50
CA TYR A 271 7.40 0.59 -18.12
C TYR A 271 7.52 -0.92 -18.35
N GLY A 272 6.47 -1.69 -18.07
CA GLY A 272 6.43 -3.14 -18.32
C GLY A 272 6.49 -3.51 -19.81
N GLY A 273 6.07 -2.61 -20.70
CA GLY A 273 6.15 -2.77 -22.16
C GLY A 273 7.47 -2.30 -22.77
N LEU A 274 8.32 -1.57 -22.03
CA LEU A 274 9.56 -1.03 -22.54
C LEU A 274 10.73 -2.03 -22.35
N ASN A 275 11.38 -2.38 -23.46
CA ASN A 275 12.65 -3.11 -23.45
C ASN A 275 13.82 -2.13 -23.29
N LEU A 276 14.10 -1.74 -22.07
CA LEU A 276 15.22 -0.84 -21.79
C LEU A 276 16.53 -1.62 -21.73
N ALA A 277 17.47 -1.30 -22.64
CA ALA A 277 18.80 -1.92 -22.68
C ALA A 277 19.69 -1.56 -21.46
N MET A 278 19.24 -0.63 -20.62
CA MET A 278 19.97 -0.16 -19.45
C MET A 278 19.77 -1.11 -18.26
N PRO A 279 20.83 -1.45 -17.49
CA PRO A 279 20.72 -2.23 -16.28
C PRO A 279 19.82 -1.59 -15.22
N LEU A 280 19.07 -2.41 -14.45
CA LEU A 280 18.13 -1.96 -13.42
C LEU A 280 18.77 -1.06 -12.38
N GLU A 281 20.03 -1.34 -12.02
CA GLU A 281 20.81 -0.56 -11.05
C GLU A 281 21.08 0.88 -11.51
N ARG A 282 21.05 1.14 -12.84
CA ARG A 282 21.16 2.47 -13.42
C ARG A 282 19.80 3.10 -13.73
N GLN A 283 18.78 2.28 -13.97
CA GLN A 283 17.41 2.76 -14.18
C GLN A 283 16.83 3.35 -12.89
N LEU A 284 16.97 2.62 -11.76
CA LEU A 284 16.34 2.95 -10.48
C LEU A 284 16.66 4.38 -10.01
N PRO A 285 17.92 4.82 -9.85
CA PRO A 285 18.19 6.18 -9.37
C PRO A 285 17.70 7.27 -10.33
N ARG A 286 17.65 7.01 -11.64
CA ARG A 286 17.07 7.95 -12.60
C ARG A 286 15.57 8.09 -12.47
N LEU A 287 14.85 6.98 -12.27
CA LEU A 287 13.41 6.98 -11.99
C LEU A 287 13.12 7.73 -10.69
N LEU A 288 13.94 7.54 -9.65
CA LEU A 288 13.78 8.20 -8.36
C LEU A 288 14.05 9.70 -8.44
N LEU A 289 15.08 10.13 -9.19
CA LEU A 289 15.34 11.56 -9.45
C LEU A 289 14.23 12.19 -10.31
N ALA A 290 13.78 11.46 -11.35
CA ALA A 290 12.67 11.92 -12.17
C ALA A 290 11.38 12.07 -11.34
N PHE A 291 11.12 11.17 -10.35
CA PHE A 291 10.02 11.29 -9.39
C PHE A 291 10.20 12.48 -8.44
N ALA A 292 11.41 12.71 -7.93
CA ALA A 292 11.70 13.77 -6.98
C ALA A 292 11.40 15.18 -7.54
N VAL A 293 11.61 15.39 -8.83
CA VAL A 293 11.41 16.70 -9.48
C VAL A 293 9.93 17.15 -9.44
N PRO A 294 8.95 16.42 -10.01
CA PRO A 294 7.55 16.83 -9.94
C PRO A 294 7.03 16.85 -8.50
N VAL A 295 7.48 15.94 -7.63
CA VAL A 295 7.10 15.95 -6.21
C VAL A 295 7.60 17.19 -5.50
N GLY A 296 8.84 17.58 -5.68
CA GLY A 296 9.37 18.82 -5.12
C GLY A 296 8.68 20.08 -5.70
N ALA A 297 8.31 20.04 -6.98
CA ALA A 297 7.60 21.13 -7.65
C ALA A 297 6.20 21.39 -7.07
N HIS A 298 5.54 20.40 -6.42
CA HIS A 298 4.28 20.63 -5.70
C HIS A 298 4.38 21.73 -4.64
N ALA A 299 5.56 21.89 -4.04
CA ALA A 299 5.80 22.93 -3.03
C ALA A 299 5.68 24.37 -3.55
N LEU A 300 5.81 24.55 -4.87
CA LEU A 300 5.79 25.85 -5.53
C LEU A 300 4.41 26.18 -6.13
N VAL A 301 3.43 25.26 -6.01
CA VAL A 301 2.16 25.35 -6.71
C VAL A 301 1.01 25.51 -5.73
N ALA A 302 0.25 26.62 -5.90
CA ALA A 302 -0.98 26.89 -5.16
C ALA A 302 -2.25 26.60 -5.99
N VAL A 303 -2.11 26.36 -7.29
CA VAL A 303 -3.24 26.21 -8.22
C VAL A 303 -3.68 24.73 -8.27
N PRO A 304 -4.95 24.40 -7.93
CA PRO A 304 -5.41 23.02 -7.79
C PRO A 304 -5.19 22.13 -9.03
N TRP A 305 -5.54 22.61 -10.22
CA TRP A 305 -5.41 21.83 -11.46
C TRP A 305 -3.96 21.57 -11.85
N LEU A 306 -3.05 22.52 -11.56
CA LEU A 306 -1.61 22.33 -11.79
C LEU A 306 -1.02 21.32 -10.80
N LEU A 307 -1.51 21.36 -9.54
CA LEU A 307 -1.15 20.36 -8.53
C LEU A 307 -1.61 18.96 -8.96
N ALA A 308 -2.82 18.83 -9.53
CA ALA A 308 -3.32 17.56 -10.07
C ALA A 308 -2.46 17.06 -11.25
N THR A 309 -2.02 17.96 -12.13
CA THR A 309 -1.11 17.61 -13.23
C THR A 309 0.23 17.09 -12.71
N LEU A 310 0.81 17.75 -11.71
CA LEU A 310 2.05 17.31 -11.07
C LEU A 310 1.85 15.96 -10.32
N ALA A 311 0.71 15.76 -9.67
CA ALA A 311 0.36 14.49 -9.01
C ALA A 311 0.30 13.34 -10.02
N PHE A 312 -0.30 13.58 -11.20
CA PHE A 312 -0.32 12.60 -12.29
C PHE A 312 1.10 12.28 -12.78
N VAL A 313 1.92 13.30 -13.03
CA VAL A 313 3.31 13.14 -13.51
C VAL A 313 4.18 12.43 -12.49
N ALA A 314 4.05 12.77 -11.20
CA ALA A 314 4.74 12.05 -10.12
C ALA A 314 4.28 10.57 -10.05
N GLY A 315 2.98 10.35 -10.18
CA GLY A 315 2.39 9.02 -10.25
C GLY A 315 3.02 8.15 -11.33
N LEU A 316 3.18 8.66 -12.56
CA LEU A 316 3.79 7.92 -13.69
C LEU A 316 5.13 7.25 -13.34
N LEU A 317 5.81 7.68 -12.28
CA LEU A 317 7.14 7.20 -11.90
C LEU A 317 7.15 6.27 -10.69
N ILE A 318 6.04 6.18 -9.93
CA ILE A 318 5.95 5.35 -8.72
C ILE A 318 6.00 3.86 -9.06
N ALA A 319 5.07 3.38 -9.89
CA ALA A 319 5.02 1.95 -10.25
C ALA A 319 6.26 1.48 -11.03
N PRO A 320 6.85 2.24 -11.97
CA PRO A 320 8.15 1.91 -12.56
C PRO A 320 9.27 1.74 -11.52
N ALA A 321 9.38 2.64 -10.54
CA ALA A 321 10.39 2.54 -9.48
C ALA A 321 10.17 1.32 -8.59
N LEU A 322 8.93 1.04 -8.17
CA LEU A 322 8.57 -0.16 -7.39
C LEU A 322 8.80 -1.45 -8.18
N THR A 323 8.55 -1.43 -9.50
CA THR A 323 8.83 -2.59 -10.37
C THR A 323 10.32 -2.83 -10.47
N ALA A 324 11.14 -1.79 -10.68
CA ALA A 324 12.59 -1.91 -10.70
C ALA A 324 13.14 -2.46 -9.37
N LEU A 325 12.62 -1.99 -8.23
CA LEU A 325 12.96 -2.51 -6.89
C LEU A 325 12.59 -3.99 -6.75
N SER A 326 11.40 -4.39 -7.20
CA SER A 326 10.94 -5.79 -7.16
C SER A 326 11.82 -6.71 -8.03
N LEU A 327 12.23 -6.24 -9.20
CA LEU A 327 13.16 -6.97 -10.07
C LEU A 327 14.55 -7.09 -9.44
N LEU A 328 15.03 -6.06 -8.75
CA LEU A 328 16.30 -6.12 -8.00
C LEU A 328 16.22 -7.07 -6.81
N VAL A 329 15.08 -7.15 -6.10
CA VAL A 329 14.87 -8.20 -5.08
C VAL A 329 14.96 -9.58 -5.72
N THR A 330 14.30 -9.81 -6.85
CA THR A 330 14.39 -11.09 -7.56
C THR A 330 15.82 -11.43 -7.99
N HIS A 331 16.60 -10.42 -8.38
CA HIS A 331 17.98 -10.60 -8.83
C HIS A 331 18.97 -10.91 -7.68
N TYR A 332 18.78 -10.26 -6.51
CA TYR A 332 19.71 -10.38 -5.39
C TYR A 332 19.30 -11.40 -4.33
N ALA A 333 18.01 -11.78 -4.27
CA ALA A 333 17.56 -12.74 -3.29
C ALA A 333 18.06 -14.16 -3.63
N PRO A 334 18.73 -14.86 -2.68
CA PRO A 334 18.99 -16.27 -2.84
C PRO A 334 17.69 -17.04 -3.04
N ALA A 335 17.68 -18.03 -3.95
CA ALA A 335 16.46 -18.76 -4.32
C ALA A 335 15.67 -19.31 -3.12
N ARG A 336 16.40 -19.79 -2.08
CA ARG A 336 15.82 -20.29 -0.83
C ARG A 336 15.07 -19.24 0.00
N TYR A 337 15.39 -17.95 -0.18
CA TYR A 337 14.82 -16.83 0.60
C TYR A 337 13.96 -15.88 -0.24
N ALA A 338 13.61 -16.22 -1.48
CA ALA A 338 12.91 -15.32 -2.38
C ALA A 338 11.59 -14.80 -1.79
N THR A 339 10.77 -15.66 -1.17
CA THR A 339 9.50 -15.26 -0.54
C THR A 339 9.71 -14.30 0.63
N GLU A 340 10.71 -14.59 1.47
CA GLU A 340 11.02 -13.76 2.64
C GLU A 340 11.59 -12.41 2.23
N ALA A 341 12.39 -12.35 1.16
CA ALA A 341 12.91 -11.10 0.62
C ALA A 341 11.79 -10.17 0.15
N PHE A 342 10.75 -10.69 -0.50
CA PHE A 342 9.56 -9.91 -0.86
C PHE A 342 8.73 -9.51 0.36
N THR A 343 8.66 -10.35 1.39
CA THR A 343 7.97 -9.99 2.65
C THR A 343 8.66 -8.82 3.32
N TRP A 344 10.00 -8.85 3.43
CA TRP A 344 10.77 -7.74 3.96
C TRP A 344 10.62 -6.47 3.14
N MET A 345 10.64 -6.56 1.81
CA MET A 345 10.36 -5.41 0.95
C MET A 345 8.98 -4.81 1.23
N SER A 346 7.95 -5.64 1.32
CA SER A 346 6.58 -5.18 1.62
C SER A 346 6.49 -4.51 3.00
N THR A 347 7.15 -5.08 4.00
CA THR A 347 7.25 -4.49 5.34
C THR A 347 7.93 -3.12 5.31
N CYS A 348 9.05 -3.00 4.60
CA CYS A 348 9.78 -1.74 4.44
C CYS A 348 8.96 -0.67 3.69
N ILE A 349 8.20 -1.07 2.66
CA ILE A 349 7.26 -0.20 1.94
C ILE A 349 6.23 0.38 2.91
N VAL A 350 5.55 -0.46 3.68
CA VAL A 350 4.48 -0.02 4.59
C VAL A 350 5.01 0.84 5.72
N ILE A 351 6.17 0.49 6.30
CA ILE A 351 6.85 1.32 7.32
C ILE A 351 7.22 2.68 6.73
N GLY A 352 7.73 2.71 5.50
CA GLY A 352 8.04 3.95 4.81
C GLY A 352 6.83 4.86 4.68
N VAL A 353 5.70 4.34 4.18
CA VAL A 353 4.44 5.12 4.08
C VAL A 353 4.02 5.64 5.45
N GLY A 354 3.96 4.78 6.47
CA GLY A 354 3.52 5.16 7.82
C GLY A 354 4.40 6.24 8.45
N ALA A 355 5.72 6.11 8.35
CA ALA A 355 6.66 7.13 8.82
C ALA A 355 6.52 8.45 8.04
N GLY A 356 6.33 8.36 6.72
CA GLY A 356 6.08 9.52 5.86
C GLY A 356 4.80 10.27 6.23
N MET A 357 3.72 9.55 6.54
CA MET A 357 2.46 10.15 7.00
C MET A 357 2.62 10.83 8.37
N ALA A 358 3.33 10.22 9.30
CA ALA A 358 3.58 10.80 10.62
C ALA A 358 4.37 12.11 10.53
N VAL A 359 5.47 12.12 9.77
CA VAL A 359 6.29 13.33 9.57
C VAL A 359 5.56 14.34 8.70
N GLY A 360 4.88 13.91 7.64
CA GLY A 360 4.08 14.74 6.76
C GLY A 360 2.97 15.48 7.50
N GLY A 361 2.31 14.81 8.45
CA GLY A 361 1.28 15.41 9.30
C GLY A 361 1.83 16.57 10.16
N GLN A 362 2.99 16.36 10.77
CA GLN A 362 3.67 17.41 11.54
C GLN A 362 4.06 18.61 10.67
N LEU A 363 4.60 18.35 9.47
CA LEU A 363 4.99 19.40 8.55
C LEU A 363 3.78 20.19 8.03
N VAL A 364 2.68 19.50 7.69
CA VAL A 364 1.44 20.14 7.23
C VAL A 364 0.87 21.05 8.31
N GLU A 365 0.91 20.64 9.57
CA GLU A 365 0.39 21.40 10.70
C GLU A 365 1.30 22.58 11.07
N ALA A 366 2.59 22.34 11.26
CA ALA A 366 3.53 23.33 11.75
C ALA A 366 3.86 24.42 10.71
N VAL A 367 3.96 24.04 9.44
CA VAL A 367 4.47 24.91 8.37
C VAL A 367 3.47 25.02 7.22
N GLY A 368 2.92 23.90 6.78
CA GLY A 368 1.95 23.83 5.70
C GLY A 368 2.21 22.70 4.71
N PRO A 369 1.25 22.44 3.80
CA PRO A 369 1.35 21.36 2.83
C PRO A 369 2.60 21.45 1.93
N TRP A 370 3.05 22.66 1.60
CA TRP A 370 4.25 22.89 0.79
C TRP A 370 5.52 22.29 1.43
N ALA A 371 5.60 22.31 2.78
CA ALA A 371 6.75 21.73 3.48
C ALA A 371 6.75 20.20 3.36
N ALA A 372 5.57 19.55 3.43
CA ALA A 372 5.44 18.12 3.20
C ALA A 372 5.85 17.75 1.76
N PHE A 373 5.43 18.52 0.76
CA PHE A 373 5.80 18.32 -0.65
C PHE A 373 7.30 18.50 -0.89
N ALA A 374 7.91 19.59 -0.36
CA ALA A 374 9.35 19.82 -0.47
C ALA A 374 10.16 18.67 0.16
N SER A 375 9.74 18.25 1.37
CA SER A 375 10.37 17.13 2.09
C SER A 375 10.18 15.80 1.37
N ALA A 376 9.03 15.57 0.73
CA ALA A 376 8.78 14.39 -0.11
C ALA A 376 9.71 14.39 -1.34
N GLY A 377 9.90 15.54 -1.99
CA GLY A 377 10.88 15.68 -3.09
C GLY A 377 12.30 15.39 -2.61
N ALA A 378 12.71 15.94 -1.46
CA ALA A 378 14.02 15.66 -0.86
C ALA A 378 14.17 14.16 -0.52
N ALA A 379 13.13 13.49 0.00
CA ALA A 379 13.15 12.05 0.26
C ALA A 379 13.32 11.24 -1.04
N GLY A 380 12.74 11.68 -2.16
CA GLY A 380 12.98 11.09 -3.47
C GLY A 380 14.44 11.18 -3.91
N VAL A 381 15.10 12.33 -3.66
CA VAL A 381 16.55 12.50 -3.91
C VAL A 381 17.35 11.58 -2.99
N VAL A 382 17.00 11.50 -1.70
CA VAL A 382 17.66 10.58 -0.76
C VAL A 382 17.51 9.13 -1.22
N ALA A 383 16.33 8.72 -1.68
CA ALA A 383 16.12 7.38 -2.24
C ALA A 383 17.07 7.12 -3.43
N ALA A 384 17.24 8.08 -4.32
CA ALA A 384 18.18 7.96 -5.44
C ALA A 384 19.62 7.83 -4.97
N LEU A 385 20.06 8.61 -3.99
CA LEU A 385 21.40 8.52 -3.41
C LEU A 385 21.62 7.18 -2.69
N VAL A 386 20.66 6.72 -1.91
CA VAL A 386 20.71 5.41 -1.21
C VAL A 386 20.83 4.27 -2.21
N SER A 387 20.20 4.36 -3.39
CA SER A 387 20.30 3.34 -4.43
C SER A 387 21.63 3.33 -5.20
N SER A 388 22.44 4.38 -5.10
CA SER A 388 23.66 4.56 -5.90
C SER A 388 24.73 3.48 -5.69
N PRO A 389 24.92 2.87 -4.49
CA PRO A 389 25.88 1.78 -4.29
C PRO A 389 25.60 0.54 -5.15
N LEU A 390 24.34 0.31 -5.57
CA LEU A 390 23.98 -0.80 -6.45
C LEU A 390 24.69 -0.72 -7.81
N GLN A 391 25.01 0.50 -8.29
CA GLN A 391 25.70 0.73 -9.56
C GLN A 391 27.20 0.33 -9.51
N ARG A 392 27.83 0.46 -8.34
CA ARG A 392 29.29 0.28 -8.19
C ARG A 392 29.73 -1.19 -8.16
N GLY A 393 28.83 -2.13 -7.95
CA GLY A 393 29.12 -3.55 -7.85
C GLY A 393 29.45 -4.26 -9.16
N ARG A 394 29.24 -3.62 -10.31
CA ARG A 394 29.43 -4.21 -11.65
C ARG A 394 30.73 -3.83 -12.35
N SER A 395 31.50 -2.92 -11.79
CA SER A 395 32.79 -2.48 -12.38
C SER A 395 33.98 -3.30 -11.91
N ARG A 396 33.78 -4.35 -11.12
CA ARG A 396 34.85 -5.21 -10.58
C ARG A 396 34.64 -6.72 -10.89
N GLY A 397 33.87 -7.02 -11.95
CA GLY A 397 33.73 -8.40 -12.44
C GLY A 397 33.97 -8.51 -13.93
#